data_5a6d56c5cbcf4e7d0b014fa9459e652e
#
_entry.id   5a6d56c5cbcf4e7d0b014fa9459e652e
#
_cell.length_a   1.000
_cell.length_b   1.000
_cell.length_c   1.000
_cell.angle_alpha   90.00
_cell.angle_beta   90.00
_cell.angle_gamma   90.00
#
_symmetry.space_group_name_H-M   'P 1'
#
loop_
_entity.id
_entity.type
_entity.pdbx_description
1 polymer ?
#
loop_
_entity_poly.entity_id
_entity_poly.type
_entity_poly.pdbx_seq_one_letter_code
_entity_poly.pdbx_strand_id
1 'polypeptide(L)'
;MIKDPARGWAWTRALLGLCAEEVHLCGEAAAIDLVTELLYTTGEEVEVRNYTRLTPISVLDHALESLDNLRPGDCIVCFSKNDIYSVSRQIEIRGLESAVIYGSLPPGTKLAQAKKFNDPDDPCKVLVATDAIGMGLNLSIRRIIFYSLIKPSINEKGEKELEPITTSQALQIAGRAGRFSSKYKEGEVTTMNREDLRLLKEILNKPVEPIKAAGLHPTAEQIEMFAYHLPDTTLSNLIDIFVDFSQVDGQYFVCNLDDFKFSAELTQHIPLSLRVRYVFCTAPINKKQPFVCSSLLQFARQYSRNEPLTFAWLRRYIKWPLHPPNNIKDLMDLEAVHDVLDLYLWLSYRFIDMFPDASLVRDLQKELDGIIQEGVHNITKLIKISEAQRLLNLDNVSADSRSRLPGTLKSQARRMRGTKTLGYKAAEPPCPSAEEKSLASRLVQQGLLTADMLKQLEKEWLTQRTGHGRDRTEPGTSSKGSRRKKKEPDSD
;
A
#
# COMPACT_ATOMS: atom_id res chain seq x y z
N MET A 1 -16.14 0.57 -1.31
CA MET A 1 -15.28 1.28 -2.28
C MET A 1 -15.51 2.78 -2.22
N ILE A 2 -16.70 3.32 -2.38
CA ILE A 2 -16.97 4.77 -2.36
C ILE A 2 -16.56 5.48 -1.05
N LYS A 3 -16.62 4.78 0.10
CA LYS A 3 -16.15 5.26 1.41
C LYS A 3 -14.65 4.99 1.69
N ASP A 4 -13.89 4.50 0.70
CA ASP A 4 -12.45 4.22 0.91
C ASP A 4 -11.71 5.54 1.15
N PRO A 5 -10.97 5.67 2.27
CA PRO A 5 -10.35 6.94 2.63
C PRO A 5 -9.26 7.41 1.65
N ALA A 6 -8.67 6.52 0.86
CA ALA A 6 -7.63 6.86 -0.10
C ALA A 6 -8.15 6.91 -1.55
N ARG A 7 -9.08 6.02 -1.93
CA ARG A 7 -9.50 5.80 -3.32
C ARG A 7 -10.98 6.01 -3.58
N GLY A 8 -11.77 6.33 -2.56
CA GLY A 8 -13.23 6.54 -2.67
C GLY A 8 -13.60 7.55 -3.74
N TRP A 9 -12.79 8.59 -3.90
CA TRP A 9 -12.96 9.64 -4.91
C TRP A 9 -13.09 9.13 -6.35
N ALA A 10 -12.40 8.05 -6.69
CA ALA A 10 -12.47 7.50 -8.04
C ALA A 10 -13.85 6.91 -8.35
N TRP A 11 -14.49 6.31 -7.33
CA TRP A 11 -15.84 5.78 -7.42
C TRP A 11 -16.90 6.89 -7.45
N THR A 12 -16.73 7.93 -6.63
CA THR A 12 -17.59 9.11 -6.67
C THR A 12 -17.54 9.78 -8.04
N ARG A 13 -16.32 9.97 -8.59
CA ARG A 13 -16.13 10.55 -9.92
C ARG A 13 -16.72 9.68 -11.03
N ALA A 14 -16.58 8.35 -10.93
CA ALA A 14 -17.20 7.44 -11.88
C ALA A 14 -18.73 7.50 -11.79
N LEU A 15 -19.29 7.49 -10.58
CA LEU A 15 -20.74 7.55 -10.37
C LEU A 15 -21.35 8.82 -10.96
N LEU A 16 -20.73 9.98 -10.72
CA LEU A 16 -21.28 11.29 -11.12
C LEU A 16 -20.84 11.73 -12.53
N GLY A 17 -19.83 11.10 -13.12
CA GLY A 17 -19.22 11.55 -14.38
C GLY A 17 -19.30 10.58 -15.55
N LEU A 18 -19.85 9.37 -15.38
CA LEU A 18 -20.04 8.46 -16.49
C LEU A 18 -21.16 8.94 -17.38
N CYS A 19 -20.86 9.11 -18.67
CA CYS A 19 -21.84 9.41 -19.70
C CYS A 19 -22.21 8.10 -20.41
N ALA A 20 -23.31 7.47 -19.96
CA ALA A 20 -23.82 6.22 -20.50
C ALA A 20 -25.36 6.23 -20.46
N GLU A 21 -25.99 5.46 -21.35
CA GLU A 21 -27.47 5.34 -21.37
C GLU A 21 -27.97 4.61 -20.10
N GLU A 22 -27.20 3.67 -19.58
CA GLU A 22 -27.56 2.89 -18.40
C GLU A 22 -26.28 2.53 -17.59
N VAL A 23 -26.33 2.73 -16.28
CA VAL A 23 -25.24 2.41 -15.35
C VAL A 23 -25.69 1.40 -14.32
N HIS A 24 -25.07 0.21 -14.29
CA HIS A 24 -25.37 -0.83 -13.34
C HIS A 24 -24.39 -0.79 -12.15
N LEU A 25 -24.90 -0.55 -10.95
CA LEU A 25 -24.14 -0.54 -9.71
C LEU A 25 -24.41 -1.84 -8.95
N CYS A 26 -23.38 -2.65 -8.71
CA CYS A 26 -23.48 -3.88 -7.93
C CYS A 26 -22.74 -3.71 -6.61
N GLY A 27 -23.41 -3.89 -5.49
CA GLY A 27 -22.78 -3.68 -4.19
C GLY A 27 -23.64 -4.12 -3.02
N GLU A 28 -23.27 -3.63 -1.87
CA GLU A 28 -23.89 -3.89 -0.59
C GLU A 28 -25.02 -2.88 -0.36
N ALA A 29 -26.12 -3.31 0.25
CA ALA A 29 -27.28 -2.46 0.53
C ALA A 29 -26.93 -1.20 1.36
N ALA A 30 -25.86 -1.26 2.13
CA ALA A 30 -25.35 -0.13 2.93
C ALA A 30 -25.02 1.14 2.10
N ALA A 31 -24.86 1.02 0.77
CA ALA A 31 -24.56 2.14 -0.12
C ALA A 31 -25.82 2.77 -0.78
N ILE A 32 -26.99 2.16 -0.64
CA ILE A 32 -28.20 2.55 -1.39
C ILE A 32 -28.58 4.00 -1.10
N ASP A 33 -28.73 4.34 0.17
CA ASP A 33 -29.18 5.68 0.58
C ASP A 33 -28.23 6.76 0.06
N LEU A 34 -26.92 6.60 0.28
CA LEU A 34 -25.93 7.56 -0.20
C LEU A 34 -25.95 7.68 -1.73
N VAL A 35 -25.99 6.57 -2.47
CA VAL A 35 -26.00 6.60 -3.94
C VAL A 35 -27.26 7.30 -4.45
N THR A 36 -28.41 7.01 -3.86
CA THR A 36 -29.68 7.65 -4.23
C THR A 36 -29.65 9.17 -3.98
N GLU A 37 -29.12 9.59 -2.82
CA GLU A 37 -28.99 11.01 -2.49
C GLU A 37 -28.04 11.75 -3.44
N LEU A 38 -26.86 11.14 -3.76
CA LEU A 38 -25.90 11.73 -4.68
C LEU A 38 -26.49 11.91 -6.09
N LEU A 39 -27.16 10.89 -6.61
CA LEU A 39 -27.74 10.92 -7.96
C LEU A 39 -28.99 11.80 -8.04
N TYR A 40 -29.72 12.00 -6.94
CA TYR A 40 -30.82 12.97 -6.88
C TYR A 40 -30.34 14.38 -7.22
N THR A 41 -29.14 14.77 -6.81
CA THR A 41 -28.58 16.11 -7.13
C THR A 41 -28.27 16.30 -8.61
N THR A 42 -28.05 15.21 -9.37
CA THR A 42 -27.82 15.24 -10.82
C THR A 42 -29.11 15.02 -11.65
N GLY A 43 -30.24 14.78 -10.97
CA GLY A 43 -31.53 14.52 -11.62
C GLY A 43 -31.65 13.10 -12.18
N GLU A 44 -30.81 12.17 -11.76
CA GLU A 44 -30.84 10.77 -12.21
C GLU A 44 -31.75 9.93 -11.33
N GLU A 45 -32.50 9.02 -11.96
CA GLU A 45 -33.37 8.07 -11.27
C GLU A 45 -32.60 6.80 -10.90
N VAL A 46 -32.82 6.28 -9.69
CA VAL A 46 -32.20 5.06 -9.18
C VAL A 46 -33.23 3.97 -9.00
N GLU A 47 -33.16 2.90 -9.81
CA GLU A 47 -33.92 1.69 -9.61
C GLU A 47 -33.16 0.72 -8.71
N VAL A 48 -33.71 0.40 -7.53
CA VAL A 48 -33.11 -0.53 -6.58
C VAL A 48 -33.64 -1.94 -6.78
N ARG A 49 -32.75 -2.87 -7.17
CA ARG A 49 -33.07 -4.30 -7.32
C ARG A 49 -32.37 -5.11 -6.25
N ASN A 50 -33.11 -5.69 -5.33
CA ASN A 50 -32.57 -6.52 -4.26
C ASN A 50 -32.47 -7.98 -4.68
N TYR A 51 -31.27 -8.54 -4.52
CA TYR A 51 -30.99 -9.95 -4.79
C TYR A 51 -30.60 -10.68 -3.53
N THR A 52 -31.23 -11.82 -3.28
CA THR A 52 -30.84 -12.73 -2.21
C THR A 52 -29.79 -13.72 -2.70
N ARG A 53 -28.90 -14.13 -1.83
CA ARG A 53 -27.91 -15.15 -2.14
C ARG A 53 -28.59 -16.48 -2.45
N LEU A 54 -28.24 -17.09 -3.59
CA LEU A 54 -28.85 -18.35 -4.06
C LEU A 54 -28.39 -19.60 -3.29
N THR A 55 -27.23 -19.51 -2.62
CA THR A 55 -26.63 -20.64 -1.90
C THR A 55 -26.44 -20.26 -0.43
N PRO A 56 -26.80 -21.14 0.52
CA PRO A 56 -26.63 -20.84 1.94
C PRO A 56 -25.15 -20.79 2.34
N ILE A 57 -24.85 -20.00 3.36
CA ILE A 57 -23.59 -20.01 4.08
C ILE A 57 -23.88 -20.43 5.50
N SER A 58 -23.17 -21.45 5.98
CA SER A 58 -23.24 -21.91 7.36
C SER A 58 -21.93 -21.62 8.10
N VAL A 59 -22.04 -21.05 9.29
CA VAL A 59 -20.90 -20.91 10.19
C VAL A 59 -20.83 -22.17 11.02
N LEU A 60 -19.72 -22.90 10.95
CA LEU A 60 -19.54 -24.14 11.67
C LEU A 60 -19.47 -23.92 13.19
N ASP A 61 -19.86 -24.93 13.96
CA ASP A 61 -19.78 -24.88 15.43
C ASP A 61 -18.42 -25.26 16.00
N HIS A 62 -17.50 -25.66 15.13
CA HIS A 62 -16.13 -26.04 15.49
C HIS A 62 -15.11 -25.34 14.59
N ALA A 63 -13.97 -25.00 15.15
CA ALA A 63 -12.81 -24.48 14.42
C ALA A 63 -12.07 -25.60 13.71
N LEU A 64 -11.14 -25.25 12.81
CA LEU A 64 -10.31 -26.23 12.13
C LEU A 64 -9.30 -26.89 13.09
N GLU A 65 -8.70 -26.11 13.99
CA GLU A 65 -7.71 -26.44 15.03
C GLU A 65 -6.40 -27.04 14.50
N SER A 66 -6.43 -27.91 13.51
CA SER A 66 -5.25 -28.48 12.86
C SER A 66 -5.36 -28.46 11.35
N LEU A 67 -4.23 -28.21 10.66
CA LEU A 67 -4.13 -28.33 9.21
C LEU A 67 -4.33 -29.76 8.70
N ASP A 68 -4.27 -30.77 9.59
CA ASP A 68 -4.58 -32.17 9.25
C ASP A 68 -6.09 -32.37 8.94
N ASN A 69 -6.94 -31.43 9.39
CA ASN A 69 -8.37 -31.41 9.13
C ASN A 69 -8.77 -30.71 7.81
N LEU A 70 -7.78 -30.33 6.99
CA LEU A 70 -8.02 -29.74 5.68
C LEU A 70 -8.67 -30.73 4.72
N ARG A 71 -9.56 -30.21 3.87
CA ARG A 71 -10.30 -30.97 2.87
C ARG A 71 -10.23 -30.26 1.52
N PRO A 72 -10.43 -30.97 0.41
CA PRO A 72 -10.52 -30.38 -0.91
C PRO A 72 -11.56 -29.24 -0.97
N GLY A 73 -11.17 -28.10 -1.54
CA GLY A 73 -12.01 -26.90 -1.63
C GLY A 73 -11.90 -25.95 -0.43
N ASP A 74 -11.02 -26.22 0.53
CA ASP A 74 -10.75 -25.31 1.65
C ASP A 74 -9.91 -24.13 1.21
N CYS A 75 -10.24 -22.94 1.74
CA CYS A 75 -9.49 -21.73 1.58
C CYS A 75 -9.14 -21.12 2.93
N ILE A 76 -7.85 -21.01 3.23
CA ILE A 76 -7.34 -20.38 4.44
C ILE A 76 -7.06 -18.92 4.14
N VAL A 77 -7.66 -18.01 4.92
CA VAL A 77 -7.52 -16.56 4.76
C VAL A 77 -6.60 -15.98 5.82
N CYS A 78 -5.48 -15.41 5.36
CA CYS A 78 -4.46 -14.75 6.17
C CYS A 78 -4.40 -13.26 5.84
N PHE A 79 -3.93 -12.42 6.77
CA PHE A 79 -3.78 -10.97 6.53
C PHE A 79 -2.33 -10.51 6.43
N SER A 80 -1.36 -11.44 6.42
CA SER A 80 0.04 -11.13 6.17
C SER A 80 0.66 -12.10 5.16
N LYS A 81 1.64 -11.63 4.37
CA LYS A 81 2.41 -12.49 3.47
C LYS A 81 3.18 -13.58 4.21
N ASN A 82 3.71 -13.26 5.39
CA ASN A 82 4.47 -14.22 6.20
C ASN A 82 3.59 -15.40 6.63
N ASP A 83 2.34 -15.13 7.04
CA ASP A 83 1.39 -16.19 7.41
C ASP A 83 1.05 -17.06 6.20
N ILE A 84 0.82 -16.45 5.02
CA ILE A 84 0.55 -17.20 3.79
C ILE A 84 1.68 -18.19 3.50
N TYR A 85 2.92 -17.72 3.52
CA TYR A 85 4.08 -18.57 3.24
C TYR A 85 4.27 -19.65 4.30
N SER A 86 4.08 -19.29 5.59
CA SER A 86 4.18 -20.24 6.71
C SER A 86 3.11 -21.34 6.61
N VAL A 87 1.86 -20.96 6.37
CA VAL A 87 0.74 -21.90 6.24
C VAL A 87 0.89 -22.78 4.99
N SER A 88 1.24 -22.20 3.83
CA SER A 88 1.46 -22.94 2.60
C SER A 88 2.55 -24.01 2.77
N ARG A 89 3.67 -23.66 3.43
CA ARG A 89 4.73 -24.61 3.76
C ARG A 89 4.26 -25.73 4.67
N GLN A 90 3.49 -25.41 5.72
CA GLN A 90 2.97 -26.42 6.63
C GLN A 90 2.01 -27.39 5.93
N ILE A 91 1.23 -26.92 4.94
CA ILE A 91 0.37 -27.73 4.10
C ILE A 91 1.20 -28.69 3.23
N GLU A 92 2.27 -28.19 2.62
CA GLU A 92 3.16 -29.01 1.77
C GLU A 92 3.95 -30.06 2.58
N ILE A 93 4.37 -29.75 3.81
CA ILE A 93 4.99 -30.75 4.72
C ILE A 93 4.04 -31.93 4.98
N ARG A 94 2.74 -31.70 4.94
CA ARG A 94 1.69 -32.74 5.09
C ARG A 94 1.37 -33.47 3.78
N GLY A 95 2.11 -33.19 2.71
CA GLY A 95 1.93 -33.82 1.41
C GLY A 95 0.76 -33.30 0.58
N LEU A 96 0.20 -32.15 0.96
CA LEU A 96 -0.85 -31.47 0.20
C LEU A 96 -0.25 -30.32 -0.61
N GLU A 97 -0.80 -30.10 -1.82
CA GLU A 97 -0.45 -28.91 -2.60
C GLU A 97 -1.43 -27.77 -2.36
N SER A 98 -0.90 -26.55 -2.27
CA SER A 98 -1.70 -25.35 -2.11
C SER A 98 -1.47 -24.35 -3.24
N ALA A 99 -2.53 -23.67 -3.66
CA ALA A 99 -2.45 -22.45 -4.45
C ALA A 99 -2.32 -21.23 -3.52
N VAL A 100 -1.68 -20.17 -4.00
CA VAL A 100 -1.43 -18.96 -3.21
C VAL A 100 -1.92 -17.73 -3.94
N ILE A 101 -2.77 -16.91 -3.27
CA ILE A 101 -3.30 -15.65 -3.84
C ILE A 101 -3.21 -14.53 -2.80
N TYR A 102 -2.50 -13.44 -3.15
CA TYR A 102 -2.43 -12.23 -2.33
C TYR A 102 -2.42 -10.95 -3.17
N GLY A 103 -2.60 -9.81 -2.51
CA GLY A 103 -2.88 -8.53 -3.18
C GLY A 103 -1.83 -8.08 -4.19
N SER A 104 -0.54 -8.21 -3.88
CA SER A 104 0.56 -7.76 -4.75
C SER A 104 0.94 -8.76 -5.86
N LEU A 105 0.33 -9.95 -5.92
CA LEU A 105 0.54 -10.82 -7.08
C LEU A 105 0.02 -10.16 -8.35
N PRO A 106 0.73 -10.28 -9.48
CA PRO A 106 0.24 -9.87 -10.79
C PRO A 106 -1.11 -10.51 -11.15
N PRO A 107 -1.96 -9.82 -11.92
CA PRO A 107 -3.27 -10.34 -12.33
C PRO A 107 -3.17 -11.69 -13.07
N GLY A 108 -2.19 -11.85 -13.95
CA GLY A 108 -1.95 -13.11 -14.68
C GLY A 108 -1.62 -14.27 -13.74
N THR A 109 -0.74 -14.04 -12.79
CA THR A 109 -0.38 -15.03 -11.77
C THR A 109 -1.57 -15.38 -10.86
N LYS A 110 -2.39 -14.39 -10.44
CA LYS A 110 -3.63 -14.65 -9.68
C LYS A 110 -4.58 -15.57 -10.43
N LEU A 111 -4.77 -15.30 -11.74
CA LEU A 111 -5.63 -16.14 -12.59
C LEU A 111 -5.07 -17.56 -12.76
N ALA A 112 -3.76 -17.72 -12.89
CA ALA A 112 -3.11 -19.02 -12.99
C ALA A 112 -3.30 -19.83 -11.70
N GLN A 113 -3.09 -19.21 -10.52
CA GLN A 113 -3.34 -19.84 -9.23
C GLN A 113 -4.82 -20.19 -9.03
N ALA A 114 -5.74 -19.33 -9.47
CA ALA A 114 -7.18 -19.61 -9.42
C ALA A 114 -7.58 -20.79 -10.33
N LYS A 115 -7.00 -20.89 -11.54
CA LYS A 115 -7.22 -22.03 -12.45
C LYS A 115 -6.70 -23.32 -11.82
N LYS A 116 -5.47 -23.30 -11.29
CA LYS A 116 -4.87 -24.45 -10.59
C LYS A 116 -5.77 -24.97 -9.47
N PHE A 117 -6.29 -24.08 -8.61
CA PHE A 117 -7.19 -24.45 -7.52
C PHE A 117 -8.55 -24.98 -7.99
N ASN A 118 -9.08 -24.43 -9.10
CA ASN A 118 -10.39 -24.82 -9.64
C ASN A 118 -10.36 -26.14 -10.46
N ASP A 119 -9.19 -26.53 -10.95
CA ASP A 119 -9.02 -27.71 -11.78
C ASP A 119 -9.24 -28.99 -10.94
N PRO A 120 -10.23 -29.82 -11.31
CA PRO A 120 -10.49 -31.08 -10.61
C PRO A 120 -9.35 -32.09 -10.75
N ASP A 121 -8.54 -32.02 -11.81
CA ASP A 121 -7.46 -32.95 -12.10
C ASP A 121 -6.11 -32.51 -11.52
N ASP A 122 -5.97 -31.23 -11.14
CA ASP A 122 -4.75 -30.72 -10.48
C ASP A 122 -4.65 -31.24 -9.03
N PRO A 123 -3.47 -31.67 -8.55
CA PRO A 123 -3.25 -32.10 -7.17
C PRO A 123 -3.51 -31.01 -6.12
N CYS A 124 -3.50 -29.75 -6.52
CA CYS A 124 -3.76 -28.60 -5.66
C CYS A 124 -5.24 -28.56 -5.27
N LYS A 125 -5.55 -28.83 -4.02
CA LYS A 125 -6.93 -28.85 -3.51
C LYS A 125 -7.20 -27.83 -2.43
N VAL A 126 -6.20 -27.09 -2.00
CA VAL A 126 -6.28 -26.09 -0.92
C VAL A 126 -5.80 -24.74 -1.45
N LEU A 127 -6.46 -23.67 -1.01
CA LEU A 127 -6.07 -22.29 -1.32
C LEU A 127 -5.60 -21.59 -0.04
N VAL A 128 -4.49 -20.87 -0.10
CA VAL A 128 -4.05 -19.96 0.95
C VAL A 128 -4.05 -18.53 0.38
N ALA A 129 -4.79 -17.64 0.97
CA ALA A 129 -4.99 -16.32 0.35
C ALA A 129 -5.15 -15.19 1.36
N THR A 130 -5.03 -13.94 0.87
CA THR A 130 -5.48 -12.76 1.60
C THR A 130 -6.94 -12.42 1.27
N ASP A 131 -7.43 -11.31 1.84
CA ASP A 131 -8.70 -10.67 1.47
C ASP A 131 -8.80 -10.33 -0.02
N ALA A 132 -7.70 -10.41 -0.79
CA ALA A 132 -7.70 -10.26 -2.25
C ALA A 132 -8.66 -11.23 -2.98
N ILE A 133 -9.03 -12.36 -2.38
CA ILE A 133 -10.06 -13.26 -2.94
C ILE A 133 -11.45 -12.65 -2.89
N GLY A 134 -11.66 -11.64 -2.05
CA GLY A 134 -12.97 -11.01 -1.84
C GLY A 134 -13.60 -10.43 -3.12
N MET A 135 -12.81 -10.12 -4.16
CA MET A 135 -13.30 -9.59 -5.44
C MET A 135 -12.45 -10.06 -6.63
N GLY A 136 -13.02 -10.02 -7.83
CA GLY A 136 -12.31 -10.17 -9.10
C GLY A 136 -11.95 -11.60 -9.52
N LEU A 137 -12.13 -12.60 -8.66
CA LEU A 137 -11.78 -13.99 -8.96
C LEU A 137 -12.98 -14.92 -8.87
N ASN A 138 -13.05 -15.89 -9.78
CA ASN A 138 -14.01 -16.97 -9.72
C ASN A 138 -13.32 -18.21 -9.13
N LEU A 139 -13.64 -18.53 -7.88
CA LEU A 139 -13.03 -19.61 -7.11
C LEU A 139 -14.08 -20.59 -6.63
N SER A 140 -13.81 -21.88 -6.77
CA SER A 140 -14.68 -22.99 -6.33
C SER A 140 -14.36 -23.36 -4.87
N ILE A 141 -14.65 -22.46 -3.95
CA ILE A 141 -14.37 -22.63 -2.53
C ILE A 141 -15.55 -23.33 -1.86
N ARG A 142 -15.27 -24.43 -1.13
CA ARG A 142 -16.21 -25.12 -0.27
C ARG A 142 -16.30 -24.43 1.10
N ARG A 143 -15.15 -24.24 1.76
CA ARG A 143 -15.05 -23.72 3.12
C ARG A 143 -14.03 -22.58 3.21
N ILE A 144 -14.43 -21.47 3.81
CA ILE A 144 -13.52 -20.39 4.22
C ILE A 144 -13.08 -20.64 5.67
N ILE A 145 -11.79 -20.59 5.89
CA ILE A 145 -11.15 -20.73 7.20
C ILE A 145 -10.36 -19.45 7.49
N PHE A 146 -10.83 -18.64 8.42
CA PHE A 146 -10.09 -17.47 8.85
C PHE A 146 -8.92 -17.90 9.75
N TYR A 147 -7.68 -17.68 9.29
CA TYR A 147 -6.48 -17.94 10.07
C TYR A 147 -6.38 -16.99 11.27
N SER A 148 -6.77 -15.74 11.08
CA SER A 148 -6.96 -14.72 12.10
C SER A 148 -8.13 -13.82 11.70
N LEU A 149 -8.79 -13.20 12.67
CA LEU A 149 -9.80 -12.15 12.43
C LEU A 149 -9.24 -10.75 12.64
N ILE A 150 -7.97 -10.65 13.04
CA ILE A 150 -7.29 -9.40 13.35
C ILE A 150 -6.40 -9.02 12.15
N LYS A 151 -6.57 -7.80 11.69
CA LYS A 151 -5.82 -7.24 10.55
C LYS A 151 -5.01 -6.03 11.00
N PRO A 152 -3.74 -5.88 10.55
CA PRO A 152 -3.01 -4.64 10.72
C PRO A 152 -3.71 -3.50 9.99
N SER A 153 -4.12 -2.48 10.72
CA SER A 153 -4.69 -1.22 10.24
C SER A 153 -3.71 -0.08 10.52
N ILE A 154 -3.92 1.04 9.86
CA ILE A 154 -3.19 2.28 10.14
C ILE A 154 -4.22 3.25 10.69
N ASN A 155 -4.04 3.69 11.94
CA ASN A 155 -4.93 4.65 12.57
C ASN A 155 -4.73 6.06 11.97
N GLU A 156 -5.57 7.00 12.35
CA GLU A 156 -5.52 8.41 11.89
C GLU A 156 -4.17 9.10 12.18
N LYS A 157 -3.39 8.58 13.13
CA LYS A 157 -2.05 9.07 13.49
C LYS A 157 -0.93 8.42 12.68
N GLY A 158 -1.25 7.51 11.76
CA GLY A 158 -0.26 6.78 10.96
C GLY A 158 0.41 5.59 11.69
N GLU A 159 -0.05 5.24 12.91
CA GLU A 159 0.48 4.12 13.69
C GLU A 159 -0.19 2.81 13.26
N LYS A 160 0.58 1.72 13.30
CA LYS A 160 0.02 0.39 13.03
C LYS A 160 -0.76 -0.09 14.23
N GLU A 161 -2.03 -0.32 14.04
CA GLU A 161 -2.93 -0.88 15.03
C GLU A 161 -3.47 -2.23 14.57
N LEU A 162 -3.78 -3.11 15.49
CA LEU A 162 -4.35 -4.41 15.21
C LEU A 162 -5.86 -4.34 15.49
N GLU A 163 -6.67 -4.39 14.45
CA GLU A 163 -8.12 -4.28 14.54
C GLU A 163 -8.82 -5.52 14.01
N PRO A 164 -9.97 -5.90 14.57
CA PRO A 164 -10.83 -6.92 13.98
C PRO A 164 -11.30 -6.49 12.59
N ILE A 165 -11.45 -7.46 11.68
CA ILE A 165 -12.05 -7.19 10.37
C ILE A 165 -13.48 -6.69 10.51
N THR A 166 -13.89 -5.79 9.61
CA THR A 166 -15.26 -5.27 9.62
C THR A 166 -16.27 -6.33 9.18
N THR A 167 -17.53 -6.16 9.57
CA THR A 167 -18.65 -7.02 9.12
C THR A 167 -18.71 -7.13 7.61
N SER A 168 -18.58 -6.01 6.88
CA SER A 168 -18.56 -5.97 5.42
C SER A 168 -17.41 -6.81 4.83
N GLN A 169 -16.20 -6.69 5.38
CA GLN A 169 -15.05 -7.50 4.94
C GLN A 169 -15.27 -8.99 5.23
N ALA A 170 -15.76 -9.32 6.43
CA ALA A 170 -16.05 -10.70 6.79
C ALA A 170 -17.09 -11.33 5.87
N LEU A 171 -18.20 -10.63 5.62
CA LEU A 171 -19.27 -11.08 4.72
C LEU A 171 -18.78 -11.21 3.26
N GLN A 172 -17.95 -10.29 2.79
CA GLN A 172 -17.37 -10.31 1.45
C GLN A 172 -16.46 -11.53 1.25
N ILE A 173 -15.63 -11.87 2.23
CA ILE A 173 -14.74 -13.03 2.21
C ILE A 173 -15.57 -14.32 2.38
N ALA A 174 -16.41 -14.41 3.40
CA ALA A 174 -17.28 -15.54 3.66
C ALA A 174 -18.19 -15.86 2.45
N GLY A 175 -18.66 -14.80 1.78
CA GLY A 175 -19.46 -14.87 0.56
C GLY A 175 -18.79 -15.59 -0.61
N ARG A 176 -17.51 -15.92 -0.53
CA ARG A 176 -16.80 -16.70 -1.55
C ARG A 176 -16.98 -18.21 -1.42
N ALA A 177 -17.41 -18.69 -0.27
CA ALA A 177 -17.73 -20.10 -0.08
C ALA A 177 -19.08 -20.46 -0.75
N GLY A 178 -19.19 -21.64 -1.36
CA GLY A 178 -20.43 -22.17 -1.87
C GLY A 178 -21.12 -21.31 -2.94
N ARG A 179 -20.44 -20.99 -4.04
CA ARG A 179 -21.06 -20.20 -5.14
C ARG A 179 -22.00 -21.08 -5.96
N PHE A 180 -23.12 -20.52 -6.41
CA PHE A 180 -24.17 -21.21 -7.17
C PHE A 180 -23.64 -21.94 -8.41
N SER A 181 -22.72 -21.33 -9.16
CA SER A 181 -22.11 -21.90 -10.36
C SER A 181 -20.89 -22.81 -10.07
N SER A 182 -20.54 -23.02 -8.79
CA SER A 182 -19.37 -23.84 -8.42
C SER A 182 -19.76 -25.29 -8.14
N LYS A 183 -18.74 -26.16 -8.01
CA LYS A 183 -18.87 -27.56 -7.58
C LYS A 183 -19.55 -27.69 -6.21
N TYR A 184 -19.40 -26.67 -5.34
CA TYR A 184 -19.90 -26.68 -3.98
C TYR A 184 -21.11 -25.75 -3.86
N LYS A 185 -22.29 -26.32 -3.65
CA LYS A 185 -23.57 -25.58 -3.58
C LYS A 185 -23.84 -25.01 -2.20
N GLU A 186 -23.16 -25.46 -1.18
CA GLU A 186 -23.24 -24.97 0.20
C GLU A 186 -21.90 -24.43 0.62
N GLY A 187 -21.88 -23.26 1.27
CA GLY A 187 -20.67 -22.62 1.75
C GLY A 187 -20.51 -22.80 3.25
N GLU A 188 -19.35 -23.25 3.68
CA GLU A 188 -18.98 -23.38 5.08
C GLU A 188 -18.00 -22.25 5.45
N VAL A 189 -18.11 -21.75 6.68
CA VAL A 189 -17.21 -20.73 7.22
C VAL A 189 -16.80 -21.11 8.64
N THR A 190 -15.51 -21.02 8.94
CA THR A 190 -14.98 -21.26 10.29
C THR A 190 -13.69 -20.49 10.52
N THR A 191 -13.06 -20.68 11.68
CA THR A 191 -11.75 -20.10 12.04
C THR A 191 -10.72 -21.20 12.19
N MET A 192 -9.43 -20.82 12.18
CA MET A 192 -8.34 -21.73 12.53
C MET A 192 -8.40 -22.08 14.00
N ASN A 193 -8.54 -21.09 14.88
CA ASN A 193 -8.53 -21.25 16.31
C ASN A 193 -9.95 -21.22 16.89
N ARG A 194 -10.18 -22.02 17.91
CA ARG A 194 -11.47 -22.10 18.60
C ARG A 194 -11.87 -20.78 19.27
N GLU A 195 -10.89 -20.06 19.78
CA GLU A 195 -11.10 -18.77 20.47
C GLU A 195 -11.71 -17.71 19.55
N ASP A 196 -11.33 -17.72 18.27
CA ASP A 196 -11.80 -16.76 17.27
C ASP A 196 -13.24 -17.05 16.78
N LEU A 197 -13.75 -18.26 16.97
CA LEU A 197 -15.02 -18.69 16.39
C LEU A 197 -16.22 -17.88 16.96
N ARG A 198 -16.16 -17.55 18.24
CA ARG A 198 -17.20 -16.70 18.85
C ARG A 198 -17.19 -15.31 18.25
N LEU A 199 -16.01 -14.70 18.10
CA LEU A 199 -15.86 -13.38 17.49
C LEU A 199 -16.32 -13.39 16.02
N LEU A 200 -16.02 -14.44 15.26
CA LEU A 200 -16.50 -14.59 13.87
C LEU A 200 -18.05 -14.58 13.81
N LYS A 201 -18.71 -15.34 14.69
CA LYS A 201 -20.18 -15.38 14.76
C LYS A 201 -20.76 -14.00 15.12
N GLU A 202 -20.13 -13.29 16.06
CA GLU A 202 -20.54 -11.93 16.45
C GLU A 202 -20.38 -10.95 15.25
N ILE A 203 -19.25 -10.98 14.54
CA ILE A 203 -18.99 -10.12 13.38
C ILE A 203 -19.99 -10.38 12.24
N LEU A 204 -20.25 -11.66 11.90
CA LEU A 204 -21.14 -12.00 10.79
C LEU A 204 -22.63 -11.72 11.09
N ASN A 205 -23.03 -11.69 12.35
CA ASN A 205 -24.39 -11.37 12.77
C ASN A 205 -24.63 -9.86 12.99
N LYS A 206 -23.56 -9.06 13.06
CA LYS A 206 -23.68 -7.61 13.23
C LYS A 206 -24.25 -6.99 11.96
N PRO A 207 -25.23 -6.09 12.04
CA PRO A 207 -25.73 -5.37 10.88
C PRO A 207 -24.60 -4.51 10.26
N VAL A 208 -24.63 -4.39 8.94
CA VAL A 208 -23.68 -3.54 8.22
C VAL A 208 -24.10 -2.08 8.41
N GLU A 209 -23.16 -1.23 8.76
CA GLU A 209 -23.40 0.19 8.96
C GLU A 209 -23.60 0.90 7.61
N PRO A 210 -24.66 1.75 7.47
CA PRO A 210 -24.88 2.54 6.28
C PRO A 210 -23.65 3.41 5.93
N ILE A 211 -23.40 3.56 4.65
CA ILE A 211 -22.34 4.45 4.16
C ILE A 211 -22.92 5.86 4.13
N LYS A 212 -22.33 6.80 4.87
CA LYS A 212 -22.83 8.15 5.03
C LYS A 212 -22.20 9.17 4.09
N ALA A 213 -20.98 8.92 3.59
CA ALA A 213 -20.26 9.90 2.81
C ALA A 213 -19.42 9.25 1.69
N ALA A 214 -19.26 9.98 0.59
CA ALA A 214 -18.48 9.64 -0.58
C ALA A 214 -17.14 10.41 -0.60
N GLY A 215 -16.07 9.75 -1.05
CA GLY A 215 -14.76 10.38 -1.12
C GLY A 215 -14.64 11.39 -2.26
N LEU A 216 -13.95 12.50 -2.02
CA LEU A 216 -13.58 13.53 -3.00
C LEU A 216 -12.06 13.67 -3.10
N HIS A 217 -11.60 14.15 -4.26
CA HIS A 217 -10.21 14.48 -4.53
C HIS A 217 -10.19 15.72 -5.44
N PRO A 218 -9.32 16.70 -5.23
CA PRO A 218 -9.24 17.87 -6.11
C PRO A 218 -9.00 17.46 -7.56
N THR A 219 -9.62 18.15 -8.50
CA THR A 219 -9.35 17.97 -9.93
C THR A 219 -8.15 18.80 -10.36
N ALA A 220 -7.55 18.48 -11.52
CA ALA A 220 -6.47 19.28 -12.06
C ALA A 220 -6.89 20.73 -12.30
N GLU A 221 -8.12 20.93 -12.78
CA GLU A 221 -8.70 22.26 -13.05
C GLU A 221 -8.86 23.10 -11.79
N GLN A 222 -9.31 22.49 -10.68
CA GLN A 222 -9.40 23.18 -9.39
C GLN A 222 -8.02 23.61 -8.88
N ILE A 223 -7.03 22.73 -9.01
CA ILE A 223 -5.65 23.05 -8.62
C ILE A 223 -5.04 24.14 -9.52
N GLU A 224 -5.30 24.10 -10.83
CA GLU A 224 -4.87 25.15 -11.77
C GLU A 224 -5.51 26.50 -11.45
N MET A 225 -6.76 26.52 -10.99
CA MET A 225 -7.44 27.75 -10.55
C MET A 225 -6.76 28.36 -9.32
N PHE A 226 -6.40 27.54 -8.31
CA PHE A 226 -5.63 28.02 -7.18
C PHE A 226 -4.23 28.53 -7.60
N ALA A 227 -3.56 27.80 -8.49
CA ALA A 227 -2.23 28.16 -8.99
C ALA A 227 -2.24 29.48 -9.77
N TYR A 228 -3.33 29.80 -10.47
CA TYR A 228 -3.49 31.09 -11.16
C TYR A 228 -3.40 32.25 -10.19
N HIS A 229 -3.97 32.13 -9.00
CA HIS A 229 -3.91 33.16 -7.96
C HIS A 229 -2.65 33.10 -7.10
N LEU A 230 -1.94 31.96 -7.11
CA LEU A 230 -0.75 31.68 -6.29
C LEU A 230 0.37 31.06 -7.15
N PRO A 231 0.94 31.82 -8.12
CA PRO A 231 1.78 31.24 -9.19
C PRO A 231 3.09 30.62 -8.69
N ASP A 232 3.63 31.06 -7.56
CA ASP A 232 4.90 30.55 -7.01
C ASP A 232 4.70 29.41 -6.00
N THR A 233 3.47 28.92 -5.85
CA THR A 233 3.15 27.89 -4.85
C THR A 233 3.38 26.50 -5.42
N THR A 234 3.98 25.61 -4.62
CA THR A 234 4.20 24.20 -5.01
C THR A 234 2.89 23.43 -5.07
N LEU A 235 2.85 22.34 -5.86
CA LEU A 235 1.65 21.50 -5.93
C LEU A 235 1.26 20.94 -4.54
N SER A 236 2.23 20.55 -3.70
CA SER A 236 1.95 20.07 -2.34
C SER A 236 1.23 21.14 -1.51
N ASN A 237 1.70 22.39 -1.55
CA ASN A 237 1.06 23.51 -0.83
C ASN A 237 -0.32 23.86 -1.41
N LEU A 238 -0.50 23.78 -2.75
CA LEU A 238 -1.82 23.98 -3.37
C LEU A 238 -2.83 22.94 -2.89
N ILE A 239 -2.41 21.71 -2.66
CA ILE A 239 -3.24 20.66 -2.08
C ILE A 239 -3.61 20.98 -0.63
N ASP A 240 -2.66 21.48 0.19
CA ASP A 240 -2.96 21.88 1.56
C ASP A 240 -4.00 23.01 1.59
N ILE A 241 -3.81 24.03 0.75
CA ILE A 241 -4.77 25.12 0.59
C ILE A 241 -6.14 24.59 0.17
N PHE A 242 -6.20 23.64 -0.79
CA PHE A 242 -7.44 23.05 -1.19
C PHE A 242 -8.13 22.33 -0.02
N VAL A 243 -7.41 21.56 0.78
CA VAL A 243 -7.96 20.86 1.95
C VAL A 243 -8.47 21.84 3.00
N ASP A 244 -7.69 22.89 3.30
CA ASP A 244 -8.03 23.87 4.31
C ASP A 244 -9.27 24.72 3.95
N PHE A 245 -9.46 24.99 2.65
CA PHE A 245 -10.61 25.74 2.14
C PHE A 245 -11.78 24.85 1.72
N SER A 246 -11.62 23.52 1.67
CA SER A 246 -12.70 22.60 1.31
C SER A 246 -13.77 22.57 2.38
N GLN A 247 -14.93 23.14 2.06
CA GLN A 247 -16.15 22.94 2.85
C GLN A 247 -16.95 21.83 2.18
N VAL A 248 -16.94 20.66 2.80
CA VAL A 248 -17.73 19.50 2.35
C VAL A 248 -18.96 19.35 3.23
N ASP A 249 -20.10 19.08 2.62
CA ASP A 249 -21.31 18.75 3.36
C ASP A 249 -21.26 17.31 3.91
N GLY A 250 -22.27 16.92 4.68
CA GLY A 250 -22.30 15.60 5.34
C GLY A 250 -22.29 14.39 4.40
N GLN A 251 -22.51 14.58 3.08
CA GLN A 251 -22.52 13.51 2.07
C GLN A 251 -21.15 13.26 1.46
N TYR A 252 -20.15 14.10 1.73
CA TYR A 252 -18.81 13.99 1.17
C TYR A 252 -17.73 14.09 2.25
N PHE A 253 -16.56 13.51 1.94
CA PHE A 253 -15.32 13.73 2.68
C PHE A 253 -14.15 13.88 1.70
N VAL A 254 -13.13 14.62 2.07
CA VAL A 254 -11.89 14.69 1.30
C VAL A 254 -11.06 13.45 1.59
N CYS A 255 -10.70 12.71 0.53
CA CYS A 255 -9.83 11.54 0.66
C CYS A 255 -8.44 11.93 1.21
N ASN A 256 -7.74 10.94 1.80
CA ASN A 256 -6.36 11.12 2.20
C ASN A 256 -5.48 11.39 0.96
N LEU A 257 -4.74 12.49 0.99
CA LEU A 257 -3.90 12.99 -0.10
C LEU A 257 -2.40 12.76 0.15
N ASP A 258 -2.01 12.03 1.20
CA ASP A 258 -0.60 11.83 1.58
C ASP A 258 0.22 11.17 0.47
N ASP A 259 -0.33 10.19 -0.24
CA ASP A 259 0.37 9.52 -1.35
C ASP A 259 0.52 10.47 -2.55
N PHE A 260 -0.49 11.31 -2.79
CA PHE A 260 -0.44 12.33 -3.83
C PHE A 260 0.60 13.42 -3.50
N LYS A 261 0.59 13.94 -2.26
CA LYS A 261 1.57 14.93 -1.77
C LYS A 261 2.98 14.37 -1.81
N PHE A 262 3.19 13.13 -1.36
CA PHE A 262 4.48 12.45 -1.48
C PHE A 262 5.00 12.45 -2.92
N SER A 263 4.15 12.12 -3.89
CA SER A 263 4.52 12.12 -5.32
C SER A 263 4.78 13.54 -5.83
N ALA A 264 4.04 14.54 -5.34
CA ALA A 264 4.25 15.96 -5.69
C ALA A 264 5.61 16.48 -5.19
N GLU A 265 5.97 16.18 -3.96
CA GLU A 265 7.27 16.53 -3.37
C GLU A 265 8.42 15.79 -4.07
N LEU A 266 8.23 14.48 -4.31
CA LEU A 266 9.20 13.64 -5.02
C LEU A 266 9.54 14.22 -6.42
N THR A 267 8.54 14.73 -7.15
CA THR A 267 8.70 15.26 -8.52
C THR A 267 8.94 16.77 -8.57
N GLN A 268 8.96 17.48 -7.43
CA GLN A 268 9.01 18.94 -7.36
C GLN A 268 10.19 19.56 -8.12
N HIS A 269 11.36 18.94 -8.07
CA HIS A 269 12.59 19.41 -8.69
C HIS A 269 12.65 19.17 -10.21
N ILE A 270 11.66 18.50 -10.81
CA ILE A 270 11.62 18.21 -12.25
C ILE A 270 10.78 19.30 -12.94
N PRO A 271 11.26 19.92 -14.03
CA PRO A 271 10.53 20.96 -14.75
C PRO A 271 9.35 20.35 -15.53
N LEU A 272 8.21 20.22 -14.89
CA LEU A 272 6.94 19.76 -15.45
C LEU A 272 5.91 20.87 -15.33
N SER A 273 5.02 21.00 -16.32
CA SER A 273 3.83 21.84 -16.16
C SER A 273 2.96 21.30 -15.01
N LEU A 274 2.16 22.17 -14.38
CA LEU A 274 1.34 21.79 -13.23
C LEU A 274 0.41 20.64 -13.55
N ARG A 275 -0.28 20.65 -14.69
CA ARG A 275 -1.17 19.58 -15.16
C ARG A 275 -0.44 18.26 -15.37
N VAL A 276 0.73 18.29 -15.98
CA VAL A 276 1.55 17.07 -16.18
C VAL A 276 2.00 16.52 -14.84
N ARG A 277 2.50 17.38 -13.93
CA ARG A 277 2.87 16.98 -12.57
C ARG A 277 1.69 16.36 -11.82
N TYR A 278 0.51 16.97 -11.91
CA TYR A 278 -0.72 16.43 -11.32
C TYR A 278 -1.00 15.00 -11.84
N VAL A 279 -0.87 14.76 -13.15
CA VAL A 279 -1.06 13.43 -13.73
C VAL A 279 -0.05 12.43 -13.16
N PHE A 280 1.24 12.78 -13.11
CA PHE A 280 2.27 11.91 -12.50
C PHE A 280 1.97 11.62 -11.02
N CYS A 281 1.43 12.58 -10.27
CA CYS A 281 1.08 12.39 -8.85
C CYS A 281 -0.16 11.50 -8.64
N THR A 282 -1.06 11.39 -9.63
CA THR A 282 -2.20 10.46 -9.57
C THR A 282 -1.85 9.03 -9.97
N ALA A 283 -0.63 8.78 -10.44
CA ALA A 283 -0.19 7.44 -10.82
C ALA A 283 -0.20 6.49 -9.60
N PRO A 284 -0.69 5.24 -9.78
CA PRO A 284 -0.79 4.28 -8.70
C PRO A 284 0.59 3.70 -8.37
N ILE A 285 1.32 4.33 -7.48
CA ILE A 285 2.63 3.86 -7.01
C ILE A 285 2.56 3.37 -5.56
N ASN A 286 3.41 2.40 -5.25
CA ASN A 286 3.64 1.98 -3.88
C ASN A 286 4.84 2.76 -3.30
N LYS A 287 4.57 3.75 -2.44
CA LYS A 287 5.61 4.58 -1.81
C LYS A 287 6.60 3.79 -0.94
N LYS A 288 6.25 2.56 -0.54
CA LYS A 288 7.12 1.66 0.22
C LYS A 288 8.12 0.89 -0.66
N GLN A 289 7.98 0.98 -1.98
CA GLN A 289 8.86 0.33 -2.95
C GLN A 289 9.81 1.36 -3.60
N PRO A 290 11.07 1.44 -3.15
CA PRO A 290 12.03 2.44 -3.64
C PRO A 290 12.24 2.37 -5.15
N PHE A 291 12.22 1.15 -5.73
CA PHE A 291 12.40 0.96 -7.17
C PHE A 291 11.25 1.58 -7.98
N VAL A 292 10.01 1.45 -7.53
CA VAL A 292 8.84 2.04 -8.19
C VAL A 292 8.88 3.57 -8.10
N CYS A 293 9.24 4.12 -6.92
CA CYS A 293 9.41 5.57 -6.73
C CYS A 293 10.52 6.13 -7.62
N SER A 294 11.66 5.44 -7.70
CA SER A 294 12.77 5.80 -8.59
C SER A 294 12.35 5.75 -10.07
N SER A 295 11.52 4.79 -10.44
CA SER A 295 11.01 4.66 -11.81
C SER A 295 10.07 5.80 -12.17
N LEU A 296 9.18 6.22 -11.26
CA LEU A 296 8.34 7.40 -11.45
C LEU A 296 9.21 8.64 -11.73
N LEU A 297 10.27 8.85 -10.94
CA LEU A 297 11.22 9.95 -11.14
C LEU A 297 11.91 9.89 -12.51
N GLN A 298 12.39 8.71 -12.91
CA GLN A 298 13.05 8.54 -14.21
C GLN A 298 12.08 8.82 -15.37
N PHE A 299 10.85 8.32 -15.27
CA PHE A 299 9.82 8.58 -16.28
C PHE A 299 9.49 10.08 -16.36
N ALA A 300 9.34 10.75 -15.23
CA ALA A 300 9.11 12.20 -15.17
C ALA A 300 10.29 13.01 -15.76
N ARG A 301 11.54 12.61 -15.50
CA ARG A 301 12.74 13.26 -16.06
C ARG A 301 12.83 13.08 -17.58
N GLN A 302 12.58 11.87 -18.10
CA GLN A 302 12.56 11.63 -19.55
C GLN A 302 11.45 12.45 -20.22
N TYR A 303 10.27 12.48 -19.61
CA TYR A 303 9.17 13.32 -20.06
C TYR A 303 9.57 14.79 -20.13
N SER A 304 10.20 15.35 -19.08
CA SER A 304 10.60 16.75 -19.03
C SER A 304 11.66 17.13 -20.07
N ARG A 305 12.41 16.14 -20.57
CA ARG A 305 13.40 16.30 -21.66
C ARG A 305 12.81 16.07 -23.04
N ASN A 306 11.53 15.73 -23.11
CA ASN A 306 10.86 15.33 -24.34
C ASN A 306 11.54 14.10 -25.01
N GLU A 307 12.05 13.19 -24.20
CA GLU A 307 12.70 11.95 -24.65
C GLU A 307 11.73 10.78 -24.50
N PRO A 308 11.22 10.15 -25.59
CA PRO A 308 10.29 9.03 -25.49
C PRO A 308 10.88 7.82 -24.74
N LEU A 309 10.08 7.24 -23.85
CA LEU A 309 10.44 6.03 -23.12
C LEU A 309 10.13 4.79 -23.97
N THR A 310 11.07 4.45 -24.85
CA THR A 310 10.91 3.32 -25.78
C THR A 310 11.05 1.98 -25.06
N PHE A 311 10.53 0.92 -25.66
CA PHE A 311 10.68 -0.46 -25.19
C PHE A 311 12.15 -0.86 -24.96
N ALA A 312 13.05 -0.44 -25.86
CA ALA A 312 14.49 -0.71 -25.70
C ALA A 312 15.09 -0.01 -24.49
N TRP A 313 14.66 1.23 -24.22
CA TRP A 313 15.04 1.97 -23.02
C TRP A 313 14.53 1.24 -21.77
N LEU A 314 13.25 0.86 -21.74
CA LEU A 314 12.61 0.19 -20.61
C LEU A 314 13.28 -1.15 -20.28
N ARG A 315 13.52 -2.01 -21.29
CA ARG A 315 14.23 -3.29 -21.09
C ARG A 315 15.61 -3.12 -20.46
N ARG A 316 16.35 -2.11 -20.89
CA ARG A 316 17.66 -1.78 -20.31
C ARG A 316 17.51 -1.30 -18.87
N TYR A 317 16.52 -0.47 -18.60
CA TYR A 317 16.27 0.09 -17.27
C TYR A 317 15.94 -0.99 -16.24
N ILE A 318 15.06 -1.92 -16.57
CA ILE A 318 14.69 -3.06 -15.69
C ILE A 318 15.69 -4.21 -15.76
N LYS A 319 16.77 -4.10 -16.54
CA LYS A 319 17.83 -5.11 -16.70
C LYS A 319 17.31 -6.45 -17.24
N TRP A 320 16.40 -6.39 -18.22
CA TRP A 320 15.90 -7.60 -18.87
C TRP A 320 16.97 -8.32 -19.69
N PRO A 321 17.07 -9.69 -19.70
CA PRO A 321 16.13 -10.66 -19.15
C PRO A 321 16.30 -10.88 -17.64
N LEU A 322 15.17 -11.21 -16.98
CA LEU A 322 15.13 -11.54 -15.55
C LEU A 322 15.10 -13.07 -15.35
N HIS A 323 15.53 -13.52 -14.20
CA HIS A 323 15.60 -14.94 -13.85
C HIS A 323 14.56 -15.31 -12.79
N PRO A 324 14.13 -16.58 -12.72
CA PRO A 324 13.28 -17.06 -11.64
C PRO A 324 13.85 -16.74 -10.26
N PRO A 325 13.00 -16.39 -9.29
CA PRO A 325 13.47 -15.95 -7.97
C PRO A 325 14.04 -17.11 -7.15
N ASN A 326 15.11 -16.86 -6.42
CA ASN A 326 15.76 -17.83 -5.53
C ASN A 326 15.30 -17.73 -4.07
N ASN A 327 14.62 -16.64 -3.72
CA ASN A 327 14.11 -16.37 -2.38
C ASN A 327 12.91 -15.41 -2.43
N ILE A 328 12.26 -15.21 -1.29
CA ILE A 328 11.08 -14.33 -1.20
C ILE A 328 11.42 -12.89 -1.57
N LYS A 329 12.63 -12.43 -1.27
CA LYS A 329 13.06 -11.07 -1.62
C LYS A 329 13.14 -10.89 -3.13
N ASP A 330 13.77 -11.83 -3.84
CA ASP A 330 13.85 -11.82 -5.30
C ASP A 330 12.44 -11.80 -5.92
N LEU A 331 11.49 -12.56 -5.33
CA LEU A 331 10.10 -12.56 -5.76
C LEU A 331 9.45 -11.17 -5.59
N MET A 332 9.71 -10.52 -4.45
CA MET A 332 9.23 -9.15 -4.21
C MET A 332 9.87 -8.13 -5.16
N ASP A 333 11.13 -8.32 -5.55
CA ASP A 333 11.80 -7.48 -6.51
C ASP A 333 11.20 -7.66 -7.92
N LEU A 334 10.82 -8.88 -8.32
CA LEU A 334 10.08 -9.13 -9.56
C LEU A 334 8.66 -8.53 -9.54
N GLU A 335 7.96 -8.60 -8.41
CA GLU A 335 6.67 -7.90 -8.23
C GLU A 335 6.85 -6.38 -8.42
N ALA A 336 7.93 -5.79 -7.90
CA ALA A 336 8.22 -4.36 -8.07
C ALA A 336 8.53 -4.01 -9.54
N VAL A 337 9.18 -4.89 -10.30
CA VAL A 337 9.35 -4.71 -11.76
C VAL A 337 7.98 -4.75 -12.45
N HIS A 338 7.09 -5.65 -12.06
CA HIS A 338 5.73 -5.69 -12.59
C HIS A 338 4.97 -4.39 -12.33
N ASP A 339 5.08 -3.83 -11.11
CA ASP A 339 4.49 -2.52 -10.77
C ASP A 339 5.05 -1.39 -11.67
N VAL A 340 6.34 -1.44 -12.04
CA VAL A 340 6.96 -0.48 -12.99
C VAL A 340 6.40 -0.63 -14.40
N LEU A 341 6.16 -1.86 -14.87
CA LEU A 341 5.51 -2.09 -16.17
C LEU A 341 4.06 -1.59 -16.14
N ASP A 342 3.32 -1.81 -15.05
CA ASP A 342 1.98 -1.26 -14.86
C ASP A 342 1.99 0.27 -14.86
N LEU A 343 2.97 0.90 -14.20
CA LEU A 343 3.15 2.35 -14.21
C LEU A 343 3.39 2.89 -15.62
N TYR A 344 4.25 2.20 -16.41
CA TYR A 344 4.46 2.55 -17.81
C TYR A 344 3.16 2.48 -18.62
N LEU A 345 2.43 1.37 -18.49
CA LEU A 345 1.14 1.18 -19.18
C LEU A 345 0.10 2.21 -18.71
N TRP A 346 0.07 2.55 -17.44
CA TRP A 346 -0.83 3.57 -16.92
C TRP A 346 -0.54 4.96 -17.51
N LEU A 347 0.74 5.32 -17.66
CA LEU A 347 1.18 6.58 -18.27
C LEU A 347 0.97 6.58 -19.78
N SER A 348 1.10 5.44 -20.47
CA SER A 348 0.90 5.34 -21.92
C SER A 348 -0.51 5.72 -22.39
N TYR A 349 -1.53 5.52 -21.57
CA TYR A 349 -2.90 5.97 -21.85
C TYR A 349 -3.08 7.50 -21.78
N ARG A 350 -2.15 8.21 -21.14
CA ARG A 350 -2.20 9.65 -20.90
C ARG A 350 -1.21 10.44 -21.73
N PHE A 351 -0.10 9.83 -22.07
CA PHE A 351 1.03 10.43 -22.75
C PHE A 351 1.52 9.47 -23.86
N ILE A 352 0.68 9.21 -24.87
CA ILE A 352 0.92 8.19 -25.89
C ILE A 352 2.24 8.41 -26.65
N ASP A 353 2.58 9.66 -26.95
CA ASP A 353 3.80 10.00 -27.68
C ASP A 353 5.07 9.75 -26.86
N MET A 354 4.96 9.87 -25.54
CA MET A 354 6.08 9.69 -24.61
C MET A 354 6.23 8.23 -24.14
N PHE A 355 5.17 7.43 -24.23
CA PHE A 355 5.13 6.01 -23.85
C PHE A 355 4.55 5.18 -25.01
N PRO A 356 5.26 5.11 -26.17
CA PRO A 356 4.68 4.63 -27.42
C PRO A 356 4.47 3.11 -27.48
N ASP A 357 5.24 2.33 -26.73
CA ASP A 357 5.38 0.88 -26.93
C ASP A 357 4.50 0.03 -25.99
N ALA A 358 3.28 0.49 -25.69
CA ALA A 358 2.39 -0.17 -24.73
C ALA A 358 2.09 -1.64 -25.07
N SER A 359 1.99 -2.00 -26.34
CA SER A 359 1.74 -3.39 -26.77
C SER A 359 2.92 -4.31 -26.42
N LEU A 360 4.15 -3.87 -26.72
CA LEU A 360 5.37 -4.62 -26.42
C LEU A 360 5.58 -4.77 -24.91
N VAL A 361 5.23 -3.73 -24.14
CA VAL A 361 5.31 -3.77 -22.67
C VAL A 361 4.29 -4.76 -22.09
N ARG A 362 3.08 -4.88 -22.66
CA ARG A 362 2.11 -5.90 -22.24
C ARG A 362 2.60 -7.32 -22.50
N ASP A 363 3.30 -7.54 -23.61
CA ASP A 363 3.86 -8.86 -23.90
C ASP A 363 5.01 -9.18 -22.94
N LEU A 364 5.88 -8.20 -22.66
CA LEU A 364 6.93 -8.33 -21.63
C LEU A 364 6.37 -8.63 -20.25
N GLN A 365 5.23 -8.02 -19.91
CA GLN A 365 4.54 -8.24 -18.65
C GLN A 365 4.01 -9.69 -18.54
N LYS A 366 3.51 -10.28 -19.65
CA LYS A 366 3.11 -11.70 -19.68
C LYS A 366 4.30 -12.65 -19.50
N GLU A 367 5.47 -12.31 -20.08
CA GLU A 367 6.69 -13.08 -19.85
C GLU A 367 7.11 -13.03 -18.38
N LEU A 368 7.06 -11.83 -17.77
CA LEU A 368 7.35 -11.63 -16.34
C LEU A 368 6.37 -12.38 -15.45
N ASP A 369 5.08 -12.40 -15.80
CA ASP A 369 4.06 -13.19 -15.09
C ASP A 369 4.44 -14.68 -15.04
N GLY A 370 4.98 -15.23 -16.13
CA GLY A 370 5.49 -16.61 -16.19
C GLY A 370 6.62 -16.86 -15.19
N ILE A 371 7.59 -15.94 -15.12
CA ILE A 371 8.73 -16.02 -14.19
C ILE A 371 8.25 -15.93 -12.73
N ILE A 372 7.32 -15.01 -12.44
CA ILE A 372 6.74 -14.86 -11.10
C ILE A 372 5.92 -16.11 -10.72
N GLN A 373 5.15 -16.67 -11.66
CA GLN A 373 4.37 -17.88 -11.43
C GLN A 373 5.25 -19.07 -11.08
N GLU A 374 6.40 -19.23 -11.77
CA GLU A 374 7.38 -20.25 -11.43
C GLU A 374 7.93 -20.06 -10.01
N GLY A 375 8.23 -18.82 -9.62
CA GLY A 375 8.64 -18.46 -8.27
C GLY A 375 7.61 -18.83 -7.20
N VAL A 376 6.34 -18.50 -7.46
CA VAL A 376 5.23 -18.83 -6.54
C VAL A 376 5.03 -20.35 -6.44
N HIS A 377 5.17 -21.08 -7.55
CA HIS A 377 5.08 -22.56 -7.54
C HIS A 377 6.19 -23.19 -6.69
N ASN A 378 7.38 -22.62 -6.72
CA ASN A 378 8.53 -23.10 -5.96
C ASN A 378 8.65 -22.47 -4.56
N ILE A 379 7.57 -21.97 -3.99
CA ILE A 379 7.57 -21.18 -2.75
C ILE A 379 8.22 -21.90 -1.57
N THR A 380 8.04 -23.22 -1.46
CA THR A 380 8.66 -24.06 -0.43
C THR A 380 10.18 -24.08 -0.56
N LYS A 381 10.71 -24.10 -1.78
CA LYS A 381 12.15 -24.02 -2.03
C LYS A 381 12.67 -22.64 -1.61
N LEU A 382 11.94 -21.56 -1.92
CA LEU A 382 12.31 -20.22 -1.55
C LEU A 382 12.40 -20.02 -0.03
N ILE A 383 11.47 -20.61 0.72
CA ILE A 383 11.46 -20.57 2.19
C ILE A 383 12.64 -21.36 2.76
N LYS A 384 12.91 -22.58 2.27
CA LYS A 384 14.04 -23.42 2.73
C LYS A 384 15.39 -22.71 2.55
N ILE A 385 15.60 -22.05 1.40
CA ILE A 385 16.83 -21.28 1.14
C ILE A 385 16.96 -20.13 2.12
N SER A 386 15.89 -19.39 2.38
CA SER A 386 15.88 -18.28 3.34
C SER A 386 16.20 -18.74 4.77
N GLU A 387 15.69 -19.89 5.20
CA GLU A 387 16.00 -20.47 6.53
C GLU A 387 17.43 -20.98 6.62
N ALA A 388 17.92 -21.67 5.59
CA ALA A 388 19.31 -22.10 5.52
C ALA A 388 20.27 -20.93 5.62
N GLN A 389 19.98 -19.81 4.94
CA GLN A 389 20.76 -18.57 5.04
C GLN A 389 20.70 -17.95 6.45
N ARG A 390 19.56 -18.02 7.14
CA ARG A 390 19.44 -17.56 8.54
C ARG A 390 20.24 -18.43 9.49
N LEU A 391 20.22 -19.74 9.33
CA LEU A 391 21.00 -20.69 10.14
C LEU A 391 22.50 -20.49 9.90
N LEU A 392 22.96 -20.35 8.67
CA LEU A 392 24.37 -20.06 8.34
C LEU A 392 24.83 -18.73 8.95
N ASN A 393 23.96 -17.70 8.98
CA ASN A 393 24.28 -16.42 9.62
C ASN A 393 24.32 -16.54 11.15
N LEU A 394 23.49 -17.40 11.77
CA LEU A 394 23.53 -17.68 13.21
C LEU A 394 24.78 -18.48 13.59
N ASP A 395 25.19 -19.44 12.77
CA ASP A 395 26.44 -20.21 13.00
C ASP A 395 27.69 -19.34 12.85
N ASN A 396 27.69 -18.40 11.92
CA ASN A 396 28.78 -17.43 11.78
C ASN A 396 28.89 -16.45 12.97
N VAL A 397 27.75 -16.06 13.55
CA VAL A 397 27.71 -15.22 14.76
C VAL A 397 28.16 -16.03 16.01
N SER A 398 27.85 -17.33 16.07
CA SER A 398 28.27 -18.20 17.18
C SER A 398 29.72 -18.65 17.08
N ALA A 399 30.32 -18.69 15.88
CA ALA A 399 31.73 -19.01 15.68
C ALA A 399 32.63 -17.86 16.12
N ASP A 400 32.21 -16.61 15.90
CA ASP A 400 32.98 -15.41 16.29
C ASP A 400 32.95 -15.15 17.81
N SER A 401 31.92 -15.68 18.51
CA SER A 401 31.79 -15.56 19.97
C SER A 401 32.52 -16.64 20.76
N ARG A 402 33.04 -17.71 20.12
CA ARG A 402 33.80 -18.77 20.81
C ARG A 402 35.30 -18.50 20.93
N SER A 403 35.83 -17.44 20.35
CA SER A 403 37.25 -17.11 20.38
C SER A 403 37.71 -16.17 21.51
N ARG A 404 36.82 -15.77 22.43
CA ARG A 404 37.18 -14.92 23.57
C ARG A 404 36.52 -15.38 24.87
N LEU A 405 37.16 -16.30 25.58
CA LEU A 405 37.04 -16.47 27.03
C LEU A 405 38.41 -16.37 27.65
N PRO A 406 38.55 -15.53 28.67
CA PRO A 406 39.17 -15.99 29.91
C PRO A 406 38.31 -15.66 31.16
N GLY A 407 38.09 -16.68 31.92
CA GLY A 407 38.25 -16.79 33.36
C GLY A 407 37.47 -15.91 34.32
N THR A 408 36.60 -16.61 35.09
CA THR A 408 36.33 -16.46 36.54
C THR A 408 35.80 -15.12 37.10
N LEU A 409 34.64 -15.10 37.69
CA LEU A 409 34.37 -15.19 39.13
C LEU A 409 32.91 -14.82 39.49
N LYS A 410 32.43 -15.59 40.40
CA LYS A 410 31.22 -15.63 41.22
C LYS A 410 30.68 -14.31 41.80
N SER A 411 29.32 -14.32 41.94
CA SER A 411 28.52 -13.83 43.08
C SER A 411 28.38 -12.33 43.33
N GLN A 412 27.19 -11.80 43.31
CA GLN A 412 26.35 -11.56 44.49
C GLN A 412 25.10 -10.75 44.14
N ALA A 413 23.98 -11.25 44.58
CA ALA A 413 22.74 -10.54 44.70
C ALA A 413 22.80 -9.52 45.84
N ARG A 414 22.20 -8.34 45.70
CA ARG A 414 21.47 -7.66 46.79
C ARG A 414 20.73 -6.41 46.32
N ARG A 415 19.43 -6.43 46.59
CA ARG A 415 18.47 -5.37 46.87
C ARG A 415 19.07 -4.00 47.24
N MET A 416 18.44 -2.89 46.77
CA MET A 416 17.58 -2.07 47.61
C MET A 416 16.98 -0.87 46.89
N ARG A 417 15.81 -0.52 47.32
CA ARG A 417 14.94 0.63 47.07
C ARG A 417 15.61 1.98 47.29
N GLY A 418 15.11 3.02 46.58
CA GLY A 418 15.31 4.41 47.00
C GLY A 418 14.73 5.41 45.99
N THR A 419 13.61 5.99 46.34
CA THR A 419 12.93 7.16 45.78
C THR A 419 13.81 8.41 45.79
N LYS A 420 13.73 9.28 44.75
CA LYS A 420 13.34 10.71 44.76
C LYS A 420 13.79 11.52 43.56
N THR A 421 12.83 12.14 42.93
CA THR A 421 12.64 13.55 42.55
C THR A 421 13.57 14.25 41.56
N LEU A 422 12.90 14.65 40.49
CA LEU A 422 12.95 15.92 39.74
C LEU A 422 14.28 16.60 39.40
N GLY A 423 14.52 16.72 38.12
CA GLY A 423 15.46 17.68 37.54
C GLY A 423 15.29 17.69 36.02
N TYR A 424 14.47 18.59 35.50
CA TYR A 424 14.40 18.88 34.07
C TYR A 424 15.75 19.44 33.62
N LYS A 425 16.48 18.69 32.79
CA LYS A 425 17.51 19.21 31.90
C LYS A 425 17.12 18.90 30.46
N ALA A 426 17.12 19.95 29.64
CA ALA A 426 16.88 19.90 28.23
C ALA A 426 17.77 18.84 27.57
N ALA A 427 17.13 17.93 26.82
CA ALA A 427 17.83 16.91 26.06
C ALA A 427 18.39 17.49 24.77
N GLU A 428 19.68 17.31 24.55
CA GLU A 428 20.32 17.47 23.26
C GLU A 428 19.72 16.48 22.24
N PRO A 429 19.56 16.85 20.97
CA PRO A 429 19.00 15.96 19.95
C PRO A 429 19.95 14.79 19.67
N PRO A 430 19.43 13.59 19.46
CA PRO A 430 20.24 12.39 19.28
C PRO A 430 21.06 12.44 17.99
N CYS A 431 22.31 12.01 18.06
CA CYS A 431 23.14 11.68 16.92
C CYS A 431 22.46 10.53 16.09
N PRO A 432 22.63 10.52 14.76
CA PRO A 432 22.08 9.44 13.94
C PRO A 432 22.56 8.07 14.43
N SER A 433 21.61 7.14 14.55
CA SER A 433 21.88 5.79 15.05
C SER A 433 22.85 5.04 14.14
N ALA A 434 23.56 4.06 14.70
CA ALA A 434 24.48 3.20 13.94
C ALA A 434 23.76 2.47 12.78
N GLU A 435 22.45 2.29 12.86
CA GLU A 435 21.60 1.71 11.81
C GLU A 435 21.40 2.65 10.62
N GLU A 436 21.25 3.95 10.84
CA GLU A 436 21.11 4.94 9.75
C GLU A 436 22.42 5.13 8.99
N LYS A 437 23.57 5.10 9.66
CA LYS A 437 24.89 5.08 9.01
C LYS A 437 25.10 3.80 8.21
N SER A 438 24.58 2.66 8.68
CA SER A 438 24.61 1.38 7.97
C SER A 438 23.74 1.41 6.71
N LEU A 439 22.58 2.07 6.74
CA LEU A 439 21.67 2.18 5.58
C LEU A 439 22.29 3.03 4.46
N ALA A 440 22.87 4.18 4.81
CA ALA A 440 23.56 5.05 3.86
C ALA A 440 24.75 4.36 3.19
N SER A 441 25.55 3.62 3.96
CA SER A 441 26.67 2.82 3.45
C SER A 441 26.23 1.69 2.52
N ARG A 442 25.10 1.04 2.80
CA ARG A 442 24.50 0.01 1.94
C ARG A 442 23.98 0.58 0.63
N LEU A 443 23.36 1.77 0.64
CA LEU A 443 22.87 2.44 -0.55
C LEU A 443 24.01 2.87 -1.49
N VAL A 444 25.16 3.25 -0.93
CA VAL A 444 26.39 3.51 -1.71
C VAL A 444 26.99 2.24 -2.30
N GLN A 445 27.07 1.15 -1.52
CA GLN A 445 27.56 -0.15 -2.00
C GLN A 445 26.68 -0.76 -3.09
N GLN A 446 25.39 -0.45 -3.08
CA GLN A 446 24.43 -0.92 -4.08
C GLN A 446 24.37 -0.01 -5.33
N GLY A 447 25.20 1.02 -5.41
CA GLY A 447 25.23 1.96 -6.55
C GLY A 447 23.97 2.84 -6.68
N LEU A 448 23.15 2.89 -5.65
CA LEU A 448 21.91 3.66 -5.60
C LEU A 448 22.15 5.13 -5.20
N LEU A 449 23.28 5.39 -4.51
CA LEU A 449 23.78 6.72 -4.18
C LEU A 449 25.27 6.78 -4.51
N THR A 450 25.70 7.85 -5.17
CA THR A 450 27.14 8.12 -5.29
C THR A 450 27.65 8.76 -4.00
N ALA A 451 28.95 8.56 -3.67
CA ALA A 451 29.58 9.15 -2.50
C ALA A 451 29.47 10.70 -2.50
N ASP A 452 29.39 11.32 -3.69
CA ASP A 452 29.22 12.75 -3.84
C ASP A 452 27.78 13.20 -3.56
N MET A 453 26.77 12.41 -3.92
CA MET A 453 25.37 12.68 -3.53
C MET A 453 25.16 12.61 -2.02
N LEU A 454 25.87 11.70 -1.36
CA LEU A 454 25.79 11.55 0.11
C LEU A 454 26.42 12.75 0.81
N LYS A 455 27.56 13.25 0.32
CA LYS A 455 28.20 14.48 0.82
C LYS A 455 27.34 15.72 0.57
N GLN A 456 26.62 15.76 -0.54
CA GLN A 456 25.75 16.88 -0.88
C GLN A 456 24.50 16.88 0.03
N LEU A 457 23.92 15.73 0.31
CA LEU A 457 22.82 15.58 1.26
C LEU A 457 23.24 15.92 2.70
N GLU A 458 24.42 15.48 3.14
CA GLU A 458 24.99 15.85 4.45
C GLU A 458 25.22 17.38 4.55
N LYS A 459 25.69 18.00 3.49
CA LYS A 459 25.93 19.45 3.43
C LYS A 459 24.61 20.26 3.44
N GLU A 460 23.59 19.82 2.73
CA GLU A 460 22.28 20.42 2.74
C GLU A 460 21.59 20.26 4.10
N TRP A 461 21.76 19.12 4.74
CA TRP A 461 21.21 18.83 6.07
C TRP A 461 21.89 19.68 7.18
N LEU A 462 23.19 19.91 7.05
CA LEU A 462 23.94 20.83 7.92
C LEU A 462 23.56 22.30 7.69
N THR A 463 23.27 22.71 6.46
CA THR A 463 22.85 24.09 6.14
C THR A 463 21.43 24.39 6.62
N GLN A 464 20.52 23.44 6.58
CA GLN A 464 19.17 23.59 7.15
C GLN A 464 19.18 23.71 8.68
N ARG A 465 20.14 23.05 9.36
CA ARG A 465 20.32 23.16 10.82
C ARG A 465 20.90 24.50 11.27
N THR A 466 21.70 25.17 10.45
CA THR A 466 22.31 26.46 10.79
C THR A 466 21.43 27.66 10.44
N GLY A 467 20.34 27.47 9.66
CA GLY A 467 19.42 28.54 9.25
C GLY A 467 18.32 28.88 10.27
N HIS A 468 18.11 28.10 11.32
CA HIS A 468 17.03 28.31 12.30
C HIS A 468 17.46 28.97 13.63
N GLY A 469 18.61 29.58 13.67
CA GLY A 469 19.20 30.14 14.90
C GLY A 469 19.61 31.60 14.83
N ARG A 470 18.85 32.51 14.21
CA ARG A 470 19.03 33.97 14.38
C ARG A 470 17.73 34.70 14.03
N ASP A 471 16.89 34.93 15.01
CA ASP A 471 16.12 36.14 15.23
C ASP A 471 15.28 36.02 16.50
N ARG A 472 15.85 36.40 17.63
CA ARG A 472 15.15 36.89 18.82
C ARG A 472 16.11 37.74 19.60
N THR A 473 16.07 39.09 19.38
CA THR A 473 16.48 40.04 20.36
C THR A 473 15.40 41.13 20.47
N GLU A 474 14.90 41.26 21.69
CA GLU A 474 13.92 42.19 22.14
C GLU A 474 14.44 43.65 22.17
N PRO A 475 13.54 44.67 22.26
CA PRO A 475 13.88 46.08 22.13
C PRO A 475 14.25 46.71 23.47
N GLY A 476 15.33 47.44 23.52
CA GLY A 476 15.76 48.28 24.63
C GLY A 476 15.77 49.75 24.22
N THR A 477 15.06 50.54 24.98
CA THR A 477 14.86 51.97 25.13
C THR A 477 16.09 52.86 24.91
N SER A 478 15.97 54.01 24.23
CA SER A 478 16.00 55.39 24.66
C SER A 478 16.50 56.43 23.63
N SER A 479 15.64 57.42 23.41
CA SER A 479 15.78 58.86 23.42
C SER A 479 16.71 59.63 22.48
N LYS A 480 16.07 60.71 21.98
CA LYS A 480 16.58 62.03 21.49
C LYS A 480 16.97 62.11 20.02
N GLY A 481 16.15 62.73 19.16
CA GLY A 481 15.95 64.16 19.12
C GLY A 481 16.54 64.72 17.85
N SER A 482 15.75 65.26 16.96
CA SER A 482 15.95 66.52 16.28
C SER A 482 15.19 66.62 14.93
N ARG A 483 14.21 67.50 14.94
CA ARG A 483 13.68 68.44 13.94
C ARG A 483 14.41 68.53 12.59
N ARG A 484 13.65 68.44 11.46
CA ARG A 484 13.33 69.60 10.56
C ARG A 484 12.61 69.13 9.27
N LYS A 485 11.42 69.66 9.12
CA LYS A 485 10.80 70.50 8.08
C LYS A 485 10.59 69.93 6.67
N LYS A 486 9.30 69.80 6.39
CA LYS A 486 8.50 70.41 5.30
C LYS A 486 9.03 70.41 3.87
N LYS A 487 8.29 69.81 2.97
CA LYS A 487 7.54 70.48 1.89
C LYS A 487 6.79 69.48 1.05
N GLU A 488 5.48 69.53 1.07
CA GLU A 488 4.64 69.40 -0.13
C GLU A 488 4.73 70.73 -0.88
N PRO A 489 4.33 70.90 -2.15
CA PRO A 489 3.04 70.51 -2.70
C PRO A 489 3.02 70.10 -4.21
N ASP A 490 1.85 69.57 -4.58
CA ASP A 490 0.97 69.76 -5.74
C ASP A 490 1.37 69.39 -7.17
N SER A 491 0.36 68.70 -7.70
CA SER A 491 -0.32 68.79 -9.01
C SER A 491 0.50 68.54 -10.29
N ASP A 492 0.24 67.52 -11.05
CA ASP A 492 -0.76 67.48 -12.15
C ASP A 492 -1.12 66.03 -12.43
#